data_8b2e933adb7da9d09983b6cdd7d9d14f
#
_entry.id   8b2e933adb7da9d09983b6cdd7d9d14f
#
_cell.length_a   1.000
_cell.length_b   1.000
_cell.length_c   1.000
_cell.angle_alpha   90.00
_cell.angle_beta   90.00
_cell.angle_gamma   90.00
#
_symmetry.space_group_name_H-M   'P 1'
#
loop_
_entity.id
_entity.type
_entity.pdbx_description
1 polymer ?
#
loop_
_entity_poly.entity_id
_entity_poly.type
_entity_poly.pdbx_seq_one_letter_code
_entity_poly.pdbx_strand_id
1 'polypeptide(L)'
;MTNAMTSNINEMGEMGEVILENILQDCGMTKDRDYKTQYTDRNDEGDIYRPDVVIFLPEKRNIIIDSKVPMKHWYKFQNTDDQSSKELEIKSFIVSLKSHITSIHKKEYSKLLNINSPDYVFIFMPHEFALITAQKYDQSILNFAQQKQIIIVGPSTLIMCMKLVESIWRLEKQNKNSKEIADIGCLLYTSPSPRDNT
;
A
#
# COMPACT_ATOMS: atom_id res chain seq x y z
N MET A 1 -10.93 -26.22 23.46
CA MET A 1 -9.76 -25.28 23.47
C MET A 1 -9.38 -24.70 22.09
N THR A 2 -10.02 -25.07 21.00
CA THR A 2 -9.72 -24.62 19.63
C THR A 2 -10.30 -23.25 19.25
N ASN A 3 -11.35 -22.78 19.90
CA ASN A 3 -12.00 -21.49 19.55
C ASN A 3 -11.25 -20.23 20.01
N ALA A 4 -10.47 -20.30 21.08
CA ALA A 4 -9.71 -19.14 21.58
C ALA A 4 -8.49 -18.78 20.71
N MET A 5 -7.92 -19.75 19.98
CA MET A 5 -6.80 -19.51 19.07
C MET A 5 -7.25 -18.94 17.71
N THR A 6 -8.46 -19.27 17.28
CA THR A 6 -9.00 -18.80 16.00
C THR A 6 -9.49 -17.35 16.10
N SER A 7 -10.06 -16.93 17.23
CA SER A 7 -10.43 -15.55 17.50
C SER A 7 -9.19 -14.62 17.52
N ASN A 8 -8.11 -15.03 18.17
CA ASN A 8 -6.88 -14.26 18.21
C ASN A 8 -6.23 -14.01 16.82
N ILE A 9 -6.37 -14.93 15.87
CA ILE A 9 -5.78 -14.79 14.53
C ILE A 9 -6.57 -13.77 13.68
N ASN A 10 -7.89 -13.77 13.78
CA ASN A 10 -8.74 -12.79 13.10
C ASN A 10 -8.54 -11.37 13.69
N GLU A 11 -8.50 -11.25 15.01
CA GLU A 11 -8.21 -10.01 15.72
C GLU A 11 -6.82 -9.44 15.33
N MET A 12 -5.82 -10.29 15.09
CA MET A 12 -4.49 -9.88 14.64
C MET A 12 -4.47 -9.38 13.18
N GLY A 13 -5.30 -9.93 12.31
CA GLY A 13 -5.46 -9.43 10.93
C GLY A 13 -6.12 -8.05 10.90
N GLU A 14 -7.21 -7.89 11.67
CA GLU A 14 -7.90 -6.62 11.84
C GLU A 14 -7.00 -5.54 12.46
N MET A 15 -6.12 -5.92 13.40
CA MET A 15 -5.15 -5.00 13.98
C MET A 15 -4.17 -4.43 12.94
N GLY A 16 -3.75 -5.22 11.96
CA GLY A 16 -2.88 -4.75 10.86
C GLY A 16 -3.58 -3.70 9.99
N GLU A 17 -4.86 -3.92 9.67
CA GLU A 17 -5.68 -2.96 8.92
C GLU A 17 -5.86 -1.64 9.70
N VAL A 18 -6.12 -1.72 11.02
CA VAL A 18 -6.25 -0.54 11.89
C VAL A 18 -4.95 0.26 11.97
N ILE A 19 -3.80 -0.42 12.15
CA ILE A 19 -2.49 0.26 12.17
C ILE A 19 -2.23 0.95 10.84
N LEU A 20 -2.50 0.29 9.72
CA LEU A 20 -2.35 0.85 8.38
C LEU A 20 -3.22 2.11 8.21
N GLU A 21 -4.50 2.04 8.58
CA GLU A 21 -5.42 3.16 8.45
C GLU A 21 -5.01 4.35 9.34
N ASN A 22 -4.57 4.11 10.57
CA ASN A 22 -4.06 5.15 11.45
C ASN A 22 -2.83 5.85 10.85
N ILE A 23 -1.87 5.10 10.27
CA ILE A 23 -0.70 5.68 9.59
C ILE A 23 -1.12 6.59 8.43
N LEU A 24 -2.09 6.17 7.62
CA LEU A 24 -2.57 7.00 6.50
C LEU A 24 -3.21 8.29 7.00
N GLN A 25 -4.03 8.24 8.06
CA GLN A 25 -4.65 9.41 8.68
C GLN A 25 -3.61 10.33 9.31
N ASP A 26 -2.62 9.81 10.03
CA ASP A 26 -1.51 10.57 10.63
C ASP A 26 -0.64 11.26 9.56
N CYS A 27 -0.57 10.68 8.36
CA CYS A 27 0.05 11.32 7.20
C CYS A 27 -0.84 12.40 6.54
N GLY A 28 -2.02 12.70 7.11
CA GLY A 28 -2.93 13.74 6.61
C GLY A 28 -3.84 13.28 5.46
N MET A 29 -3.91 11.99 5.18
CA MET A 29 -4.79 11.44 4.15
C MET A 29 -6.23 11.31 4.66
N THR A 30 -7.19 11.62 3.80
CA THR A 30 -8.62 11.55 4.09
C THR A 30 -9.22 10.32 3.41
N LYS A 31 -9.91 9.48 4.19
CA LYS A 31 -10.64 8.32 3.67
C LYS A 31 -11.69 8.77 2.65
N ASP A 32 -11.92 7.94 1.65
CA ASP A 32 -12.82 8.15 0.51
C ASP A 32 -12.44 9.29 -0.46
N ARG A 33 -11.45 10.13 -0.09
CA ARG A 33 -10.86 11.15 -0.97
C ARG A 33 -9.49 10.73 -1.49
N ASP A 34 -8.57 10.42 -0.58
CA ASP A 34 -7.17 10.14 -0.89
C ASP A 34 -6.87 8.65 -0.90
N TYR A 35 -7.64 7.86 -0.15
CA TYR A 35 -7.60 6.40 -0.15
C TYR A 35 -8.97 5.78 0.13
N LYS A 36 -9.13 4.52 -0.27
CA LYS A 36 -10.28 3.67 0.10
C LYS A 36 -9.81 2.36 0.71
N THR A 37 -10.55 1.91 1.73
CA THR A 37 -10.40 0.58 2.33
C THR A 37 -11.39 -0.39 1.70
N GLN A 38 -11.02 -1.68 1.63
CA GLN A 38 -11.88 -2.77 1.11
C GLN A 38 -12.49 -2.44 -0.27
N TYR A 39 -11.69 -1.80 -1.11
CA TYR A 39 -12.10 -1.42 -2.46
C TYR A 39 -12.44 -2.66 -3.27
N THR A 40 -13.61 -2.68 -3.90
CA THR A 40 -14.03 -3.82 -4.74
C THR A 40 -14.00 -3.42 -6.19
N ASP A 41 -13.26 -4.16 -7.00
CA ASP A 41 -13.19 -3.98 -8.44
C ASP A 41 -13.22 -5.33 -9.17
N ARG A 42 -13.39 -5.31 -10.48
CA ARG A 42 -13.44 -6.49 -11.34
C ARG A 42 -12.39 -6.38 -12.43
N ASN A 43 -11.93 -7.54 -12.92
CA ASN A 43 -11.16 -7.61 -14.16
C ASN A 43 -12.10 -7.78 -15.37
N ASP A 44 -11.53 -7.80 -16.57
CA ASP A 44 -12.27 -8.02 -17.84
C ASP A 44 -12.98 -9.38 -17.86
N GLU A 45 -12.52 -10.37 -17.09
CA GLU A 45 -13.09 -11.71 -17.01
C GLU A 45 -14.24 -11.80 -15.99
N GLY A 46 -14.49 -10.71 -15.23
CA GLY A 46 -15.56 -10.61 -14.23
C GLY A 46 -15.17 -11.07 -12.83
N ASP A 47 -13.91 -11.46 -12.60
CA ASP A 47 -13.42 -11.84 -11.27
C ASP A 47 -13.39 -10.63 -10.34
N ILE A 48 -13.81 -10.85 -9.09
CA ILE A 48 -13.89 -9.80 -8.08
C ILE A 48 -12.60 -9.78 -7.27
N TYR A 49 -11.98 -8.61 -7.20
CA TYR A 49 -10.78 -8.34 -6.40
C TYR A 49 -11.08 -7.33 -5.30
N ARG A 50 -10.49 -7.59 -4.12
CA ARG A 50 -10.66 -6.72 -2.95
C ARG A 50 -9.30 -6.45 -2.31
N PRO A 51 -8.54 -5.45 -2.82
CA PRO A 51 -7.39 -4.96 -2.10
C PRO A 51 -7.81 -4.34 -0.76
N ASP A 52 -6.98 -4.48 0.27
CA ASP A 52 -7.30 -3.94 1.59
C ASP A 52 -7.35 -2.41 1.56
N VAL A 53 -6.37 -1.78 0.88
CA VAL A 53 -6.33 -0.32 0.68
C VAL A 53 -5.90 0.01 -0.74
N VAL A 54 -6.56 1.02 -1.33
CA VAL A 54 -6.15 1.68 -2.58
C VAL A 54 -5.93 3.16 -2.30
N ILE A 55 -4.73 3.67 -2.59
CA ILE A 55 -4.38 5.08 -2.49
C ILE A 55 -4.45 5.69 -3.88
N PHE A 56 -5.16 6.81 -4.01
CA PHE A 56 -5.31 7.52 -5.27
C PHE A 56 -4.17 8.51 -5.47
N LEU A 57 -3.49 8.41 -6.60
CA LEU A 57 -2.45 9.33 -7.02
C LEU A 57 -2.96 10.25 -8.14
N PRO A 58 -2.25 11.35 -8.43
CA PRO A 58 -2.47 12.15 -9.61
C PRO A 58 -2.42 11.31 -10.91
N GLU A 59 -3.00 11.85 -11.99
CA GLU A 59 -3.05 11.21 -13.30
C GLU A 59 -3.75 9.84 -13.28
N LYS A 60 -4.69 9.65 -12.34
CA LYS A 60 -5.46 8.41 -12.15
C LYS A 60 -4.58 7.18 -11.84
N ARG A 61 -3.37 7.37 -11.35
CA ARG A 61 -2.53 6.28 -10.85
C ARG A 61 -2.96 5.90 -9.43
N ASN A 62 -2.69 4.66 -9.03
CA ASN A 62 -3.09 4.15 -7.73
C ASN A 62 -1.97 3.31 -7.11
N ILE A 63 -1.89 3.30 -5.77
CA ILE A 63 -1.06 2.36 -5.01
C ILE A 63 -1.99 1.38 -4.33
N ILE A 64 -1.71 0.09 -4.47
CA ILE A 64 -2.42 -0.98 -3.78
C ILE A 64 -1.60 -1.41 -2.57
N ILE A 65 -2.24 -1.54 -1.42
CA ILE A 65 -1.63 -2.06 -0.19
C ILE A 65 -2.47 -3.24 0.29
N ASP A 66 -1.81 -4.39 0.48
CA ASP A 66 -2.35 -5.57 1.15
C ASP A 66 -1.75 -5.64 2.56
N SER A 67 -2.60 -5.77 3.60
CA SER A 67 -2.19 -5.72 5.01
C SER A 67 -2.26 -7.08 5.71
N LYS A 68 -2.72 -8.13 5.03
CA LYS A 68 -3.04 -9.44 5.62
C LYS A 68 -1.83 -10.38 5.67
N VAL A 69 -0.72 -9.93 6.23
CA VAL A 69 0.48 -10.74 6.41
C VAL A 69 0.27 -11.82 7.46
N PRO A 70 0.68 -13.09 7.21
CA PRO A 70 0.52 -14.18 8.16
C PRO A 70 1.52 -14.08 9.32
N MET A 71 1.14 -13.40 10.41
CA MET A 71 2.01 -13.10 11.56
C MET A 71 2.07 -14.20 12.63
N LYS A 72 1.31 -15.30 12.51
CA LYS A 72 1.20 -16.35 13.51
C LYS A 72 2.56 -16.92 13.98
N HIS A 73 3.43 -17.24 13.04
CA HIS A 73 4.75 -17.82 13.34
C HIS A 73 5.72 -16.77 13.91
N TRP A 74 5.57 -15.49 13.52
CA TRP A 74 6.30 -14.40 14.12
C TRP A 74 6.02 -14.24 15.62
N TYR A 75 4.75 -14.23 16.01
CA TYR A 75 4.37 -14.16 17.42
C TYR A 75 4.84 -15.35 18.23
N LYS A 76 4.82 -16.57 17.67
CA LYS A 76 5.38 -17.74 18.32
C LYS A 76 6.90 -17.62 18.48
N PHE A 77 7.61 -17.14 17.47
CA PHE A 77 9.04 -16.86 17.54
C PHE A 77 9.38 -15.90 18.68
N GLN A 78 8.57 -14.85 18.89
CA GLN A 78 8.78 -13.89 19.97
C GLN A 78 8.52 -14.47 21.37
N ASN A 79 7.56 -15.39 21.48
CA ASN A 79 7.07 -15.89 22.76
C ASN A 79 7.67 -17.24 23.17
N THR A 80 8.67 -17.75 22.46
CA THR A 80 9.39 -18.96 22.88
C THR A 80 10.81 -18.62 23.30
N ASP A 81 11.31 -19.30 24.35
CA ASP A 81 12.68 -19.14 24.83
C ASP A 81 13.62 -20.24 24.28
N ASP A 82 13.08 -21.35 23.85
CA ASP A 82 13.84 -22.45 23.29
C ASP A 82 14.40 -22.10 21.90
N GLN A 83 15.72 -22.21 21.76
CA GLN A 83 16.44 -21.82 20.55
C GLN A 83 16.04 -22.65 19.33
N SER A 84 15.80 -23.96 19.53
CA SER A 84 15.41 -24.87 18.44
C SER A 84 14.02 -24.53 17.93
N SER A 85 13.09 -24.22 18.85
CA SER A 85 11.74 -23.76 18.52
C SER A 85 11.75 -22.40 17.84
N LYS A 86 12.59 -21.46 18.27
CA LYS A 86 12.80 -20.16 17.58
C LYS A 86 13.19 -20.35 16.12
N GLU A 87 14.17 -21.20 15.86
CA GLU A 87 14.63 -21.46 14.49
C GLU A 87 13.55 -22.07 13.63
N LEU A 88 12.72 -22.95 14.20
CA LEU A 88 11.59 -23.56 13.47
C LEU A 88 10.52 -22.52 13.14
N GLU A 89 10.15 -21.69 14.10
CA GLU A 89 9.10 -20.69 13.93
C GLU A 89 9.52 -19.57 12.96
N ILE A 90 10.78 -19.10 12.98
CA ILE A 90 11.23 -18.09 12.02
C ILE A 90 11.31 -18.66 10.58
N LYS A 91 11.74 -19.91 10.40
CA LYS A 91 11.70 -20.57 9.08
C LYS A 91 10.25 -20.71 8.57
N SER A 92 9.33 -21.09 9.45
CA SER A 92 7.90 -21.22 9.13
C SER A 92 7.28 -19.86 8.78
N PHE A 93 7.70 -18.79 9.47
CA PHE A 93 7.28 -17.42 9.14
C PHE A 93 7.75 -17.01 7.74
N ILE A 94 9.02 -17.24 7.40
CA ILE A 94 9.58 -16.92 6.08
C ILE A 94 8.86 -17.69 4.96
N VAL A 95 8.58 -18.98 5.16
CA VAL A 95 7.81 -19.79 4.20
C VAL A 95 6.41 -19.22 4.01
N SER A 96 5.72 -18.88 5.10
CA SER A 96 4.38 -18.27 5.05
C SER A 96 4.40 -16.91 4.34
N LEU A 97 5.41 -16.08 4.58
CA LEU A 97 5.57 -14.78 3.94
C LEU A 97 5.84 -14.94 2.42
N LYS A 98 6.71 -15.86 2.01
CA LYS A 98 6.94 -16.17 0.57
C LYS A 98 5.70 -16.71 -0.12
N SER A 99 4.91 -17.53 0.57
CA SER A 99 3.63 -18.04 0.07
C SER A 99 2.64 -16.89 -0.13
N HIS A 100 2.54 -15.98 0.85
CA HIS A 100 1.69 -14.81 0.77
C HIS A 100 2.09 -13.88 -0.39
N ILE A 101 3.38 -13.56 -0.54
CA ILE A 101 3.92 -12.79 -1.67
C ILE A 101 3.51 -13.43 -3.01
N THR A 102 3.63 -14.75 -3.12
CA THR A 102 3.25 -15.50 -4.32
C THR A 102 1.73 -15.43 -4.58
N SER A 103 0.93 -15.48 -3.53
CA SER A 103 -0.53 -15.34 -3.60
C SER A 103 -0.95 -13.96 -4.09
N ILE A 104 -0.34 -12.88 -3.57
CA ILE A 104 -0.62 -11.51 -4.00
C ILE A 104 -0.21 -11.29 -5.46
N HIS A 105 0.97 -11.78 -5.86
CA HIS A 105 1.42 -11.70 -7.26
C HIS A 105 0.41 -12.34 -8.23
N LYS A 106 -0.18 -13.48 -7.87
CA LYS A 106 -1.18 -14.18 -8.68
C LYS A 106 -2.50 -13.41 -8.82
N LYS A 107 -2.81 -12.47 -7.92
CA LYS A 107 -4.02 -11.66 -8.01
C LYS A 107 -3.99 -10.64 -9.16
N GLU A 108 -2.84 -10.43 -9.82
CA GLU A 108 -2.68 -9.59 -11.01
C GLU A 108 -3.46 -8.26 -10.93
N TYR A 109 -3.29 -7.53 -9.83
CA TYR A 109 -4.01 -6.26 -9.60
C TYR A 109 -3.85 -5.23 -10.74
N SER A 110 -2.83 -5.37 -11.59
CA SER A 110 -2.62 -4.57 -12.79
C SER A 110 -3.72 -4.73 -13.85
N LYS A 111 -4.51 -5.80 -13.77
CA LYS A 111 -5.63 -6.08 -14.70
C LYS A 111 -6.96 -5.49 -14.25
N LEU A 112 -6.99 -4.75 -13.14
CA LEU A 112 -8.24 -4.15 -12.65
C LEU A 112 -8.68 -2.98 -13.54
N LEU A 113 -9.97 -2.97 -13.92
CA LEU A 113 -10.53 -2.04 -14.90
C LEU A 113 -10.51 -0.59 -14.45
N ASN A 114 -10.79 -0.34 -13.18
CA ASN A 114 -10.94 1.01 -12.63
C ASN A 114 -9.69 1.49 -11.87
N ILE A 115 -8.69 0.63 -11.76
CA ILE A 115 -7.43 0.94 -11.10
C ILE A 115 -6.33 0.97 -12.14
N ASN A 116 -5.81 2.15 -12.45
CA ASN A 116 -4.55 2.28 -13.18
C ASN A 116 -3.43 1.94 -12.18
N SER A 117 -3.26 0.61 -11.97
CA SER A 117 -2.35 0.07 -10.97
C SER A 117 -0.91 0.37 -11.36
N PRO A 118 -0.07 0.77 -10.42
CA PRO A 118 1.36 0.85 -10.63
C PRO A 118 1.94 -0.57 -10.82
N ASP A 119 3.17 -0.61 -11.31
CA ASP A 119 3.90 -1.86 -11.52
C ASP A 119 4.19 -2.64 -10.22
N TYR A 120 3.87 -2.07 -9.06
CA TYR A 120 4.15 -2.65 -7.74
C TYR A 120 2.95 -2.61 -6.81
N VAL A 121 2.81 -3.70 -6.03
CA VAL A 121 1.86 -3.82 -4.92
C VAL A 121 2.64 -3.76 -3.61
N PHE A 122 2.14 -3.00 -2.64
CA PHE A 122 2.72 -2.95 -1.31
C PHE A 122 2.11 -4.04 -0.43
N ILE A 123 2.96 -4.77 0.29
CA ILE A 123 2.56 -5.62 1.42
C ILE A 123 2.94 -4.88 2.70
N PHE A 124 1.93 -4.52 3.49
CA PHE A 124 2.15 -3.86 4.78
C PHE A 124 2.39 -4.88 5.88
N MET A 125 3.56 -4.79 6.50
CA MET A 125 3.94 -5.61 7.66
C MET A 125 3.85 -4.76 8.93
N PRO A 126 2.89 -5.01 9.84
CA PRO A 126 2.64 -4.14 10.99
C PRO A 126 3.78 -4.11 12.02
N HIS A 127 4.71 -5.07 11.95
CA HIS A 127 5.87 -5.17 12.83
C HIS A 127 7.17 -5.01 12.06
N GLU A 128 7.84 -3.88 12.20
CA GLU A 128 9.14 -3.57 11.55
C GLU A 128 10.19 -4.67 11.83
N PHE A 129 10.28 -5.12 13.07
CA PHE A 129 11.25 -6.15 13.48
C PHE A 129 10.99 -7.52 12.84
N ALA A 130 9.76 -7.82 12.44
CA ALA A 130 9.47 -9.07 11.75
C ALA A 130 10.15 -9.10 10.38
N LEU A 131 10.12 -7.99 9.64
CA LEU A 131 10.79 -7.86 8.35
C LEU A 131 12.31 -7.91 8.50
N ILE A 132 12.86 -7.14 9.44
CA ILE A 132 14.31 -7.12 9.72
C ILE A 132 14.80 -8.51 10.09
N THR A 133 14.07 -9.22 10.96
CA THR A 133 14.43 -10.58 11.36
C THR A 133 14.32 -11.56 10.20
N ALA A 134 13.26 -11.50 9.39
CA ALA A 134 13.13 -12.34 8.22
C ALA A 134 14.32 -12.16 7.25
N GLN A 135 14.75 -10.92 7.00
CA GLN A 135 15.91 -10.61 6.18
C GLN A 135 17.24 -11.16 6.75
N LYS A 136 17.38 -11.15 8.09
CA LYS A 136 18.56 -11.70 8.77
C LYS A 136 18.69 -13.21 8.52
N TYR A 137 17.57 -13.93 8.50
CA TYR A 137 17.54 -15.38 8.27
C TYR A 137 17.45 -15.76 6.78
N ASP A 138 16.89 -14.89 5.95
CA ASP A 138 16.80 -15.08 4.49
C ASP A 138 17.00 -13.75 3.76
N GLN A 139 18.24 -13.48 3.39
CA GLN A 139 18.63 -12.26 2.67
C GLN A 139 17.98 -12.13 1.29
N SER A 140 17.48 -13.24 0.71
CA SER A 140 16.86 -13.22 -0.61
C SER A 140 15.42 -12.72 -0.61
N ILE A 141 14.78 -12.54 0.55
CA ILE A 141 13.33 -12.32 0.66
C ILE A 141 12.86 -11.04 -0.03
N LEU A 142 13.64 -9.96 0.05
CA LEU A 142 13.32 -8.70 -0.65
C LEU A 142 13.45 -8.83 -2.16
N ASN A 143 14.52 -9.47 -2.63
CA ASN A 143 14.71 -9.74 -4.06
C ASN A 143 13.59 -10.64 -4.60
N PHE A 144 13.17 -11.65 -3.81
CA PHE A 144 12.05 -12.51 -4.15
C PHE A 144 10.73 -11.74 -4.29
N ALA A 145 10.46 -10.79 -3.39
CA ALA A 145 9.29 -9.92 -3.48
C ALA A 145 9.39 -8.98 -4.70
N GLN A 146 10.54 -8.35 -4.91
CA GLN A 146 10.77 -7.43 -6.02
C GLN A 146 10.62 -8.09 -7.39
N GLN A 147 11.10 -9.32 -7.58
CA GLN A 147 10.91 -10.11 -8.81
C GLN A 147 9.41 -10.37 -9.11
N LYS A 148 8.55 -10.28 -8.11
CA LYS A 148 7.11 -10.42 -8.21
C LYS A 148 6.37 -9.08 -8.21
N GLN A 149 7.10 -7.98 -8.39
CA GLN A 149 6.55 -6.62 -8.36
C GLN A 149 5.85 -6.29 -7.02
N ILE A 150 6.42 -6.79 -5.92
CA ILE A 150 5.91 -6.57 -4.57
C ILE A 150 6.98 -5.85 -3.75
N ILE A 151 6.57 -4.82 -3.02
CA ILE A 151 7.38 -4.08 -2.06
C ILE A 151 6.83 -4.36 -0.66
N ILE A 152 7.66 -4.88 0.22
CA ILE A 152 7.27 -5.09 1.63
C ILE A 152 7.63 -3.81 2.39
N VAL A 153 6.64 -3.23 3.07
CA VAL A 153 6.80 -1.99 3.84
C VAL A 153 6.39 -2.21 5.30
N GLY A 154 7.21 -1.74 6.21
CA GLY A 154 6.84 -1.60 7.62
C GLY A 154 6.24 -0.21 7.89
N PRO A 155 5.83 0.07 9.15
CA PRO A 155 5.27 1.35 9.55
C PRO A 155 6.14 2.55 9.17
N SER A 156 7.43 2.52 9.50
CA SER A 156 8.37 3.62 9.21
C SER A 156 8.55 3.86 7.72
N THR A 157 8.70 2.79 6.94
CA THR A 157 8.87 2.87 5.49
C THR A 157 7.60 3.37 4.82
N LEU A 158 6.42 2.92 5.29
CA LEU A 158 5.14 3.38 4.78
C LEU A 158 4.97 4.88 5.00
N ILE A 159 5.26 5.40 6.20
CA ILE A 159 5.21 6.84 6.50
C ILE A 159 6.08 7.62 5.51
N MET A 160 7.31 7.17 5.24
CA MET A 160 8.18 7.82 4.25
C MET A 160 7.58 7.81 2.85
N CYS A 161 7.04 6.67 2.41
CA CYS A 161 6.35 6.58 1.12
C CYS A 161 5.16 7.55 1.03
N MET A 162 4.36 7.67 2.10
CA MET A 162 3.21 8.57 2.14
C MET A 162 3.62 10.05 2.11
N LYS A 163 4.74 10.40 2.73
CA LYS A 163 5.31 11.77 2.62
C LYS A 163 5.76 12.10 1.20
N LEU A 164 6.28 11.13 0.47
CA LEU A 164 6.58 11.32 -0.96
C LEU A 164 5.30 11.50 -1.78
N VAL A 165 4.27 10.71 -1.52
CA VAL A 165 2.96 10.84 -2.17
C VAL A 165 2.35 12.22 -1.91
N GLU A 166 2.37 12.72 -0.67
CA GLU A 166 1.93 14.07 -0.31
C GLU A 166 2.68 15.14 -1.13
N SER A 167 4.00 14.96 -1.29
CA SER A 167 4.83 15.89 -2.08
C SER A 167 4.45 15.89 -3.56
N ILE A 168 4.12 14.72 -4.12
CA ILE A 168 3.64 14.60 -5.51
C ILE A 168 2.31 15.34 -5.68
N TRP A 169 1.36 15.17 -4.77
CA TRP A 169 0.08 15.90 -4.82
C TRP A 169 0.26 17.41 -4.74
N ARG A 170 1.20 17.87 -3.89
CA ARG A 170 1.50 19.30 -3.75
C ARG A 170 2.05 19.90 -5.05
N LEU A 171 3.00 19.21 -5.68
CA LEU A 171 3.58 19.63 -6.95
C LEU A 171 2.54 19.69 -8.06
N GLU A 172 1.65 18.70 -8.14
CA GLU A 172 0.60 18.71 -9.16
C GLU A 172 -0.39 19.86 -8.95
N LYS A 173 -0.78 20.13 -7.71
CA LYS A 173 -1.64 21.28 -7.39
C LYS A 173 -1.01 22.59 -7.79
N GLN A 174 0.30 22.75 -7.56
CA GLN A 174 1.04 23.94 -8.00
C GLN A 174 1.06 24.06 -9.52
N ASN A 175 1.31 22.95 -10.24
CA ASN A 175 1.33 22.93 -11.69
C ASN A 175 -0.05 23.27 -12.30
N LYS A 176 -1.14 22.77 -11.73
CA LYS A 176 -2.51 23.12 -12.16
C LYS A 176 -2.80 24.59 -11.95
N ASN A 177 -2.50 25.14 -10.78
CA ASN A 177 -2.69 26.56 -10.49
C ASN A 177 -1.87 27.45 -11.44
N SER A 178 -0.63 27.07 -11.76
CA SER A 178 0.21 27.80 -12.70
C SER A 178 -0.34 27.81 -14.13
N LYS A 179 -0.92 26.70 -14.58
CA LYS A 179 -1.60 26.62 -15.88
C LYS A 179 -2.85 27.49 -15.92
N GLU A 180 -3.69 27.42 -14.89
CA GLU A 180 -4.90 28.24 -14.79
C GLU A 180 -4.57 29.74 -14.82
N ILE A 181 -3.51 30.18 -14.11
CA ILE A 181 -3.05 31.56 -14.13
C ILE A 181 -2.57 31.96 -15.53
N ALA A 182 -1.82 31.09 -16.21
CA ALA A 182 -1.35 31.35 -17.56
C ALA A 182 -2.52 31.46 -18.57
N ASP A 183 -3.52 30.59 -18.45
CA ASP A 183 -4.72 30.61 -19.30
C ASP A 183 -5.54 31.88 -19.08
N ILE A 184 -5.73 32.32 -17.83
CA ILE A 184 -6.41 33.59 -17.49
C ILE A 184 -5.61 34.79 -18.04
N GLY A 185 -4.29 34.77 -17.88
CA GLY A 185 -3.42 35.80 -18.43
C GLY A 185 -3.53 35.90 -19.96
N CYS A 186 -3.56 34.78 -20.65
CA CYS A 186 -3.73 34.72 -22.10
C CYS A 186 -5.09 35.30 -22.55
N LEU A 187 -6.17 34.99 -21.82
CA LEU A 187 -7.52 35.50 -22.10
C LEU A 187 -7.61 37.01 -21.89
N LEU A 188 -6.94 37.56 -20.90
CA LEU A 188 -6.89 39.02 -20.65
C LEU A 188 -6.10 39.78 -21.74
N TYR A 189 -5.06 39.16 -22.29
CA TYR A 189 -4.26 39.77 -23.35
C TYR A 189 -4.88 39.65 -24.75
N THR A 190 -5.74 38.65 -24.96
CA THR A 190 -6.43 38.40 -26.26
C THR A 190 -7.83 39.03 -26.32
N SER A 191 -8.28 39.67 -25.23
CA SER A 191 -9.53 40.46 -25.26
C SER A 191 -9.33 41.72 -26.11
N PRO A 192 -10.13 41.94 -27.18
CA PRO A 192 -10.00 43.13 -28.00
C PRO A 192 -10.23 44.41 -27.16
N SER A 193 -9.31 45.36 -27.29
CA SER A 193 -9.40 46.62 -26.59
C SER A 193 -10.71 47.34 -26.97
N PRO A 194 -11.47 47.92 -26.03
CA PRO A 194 -12.71 48.64 -26.31
C PRO A 194 -12.51 49.93 -27.15
N ARG A 195 -11.31 50.23 -27.63
CA ARG A 195 -10.95 51.50 -28.30
C ARG A 195 -10.94 51.44 -29.83
N ASP A 196 -11.23 50.32 -30.45
CA ASP A 196 -11.17 50.22 -31.91
C ASP A 196 -12.54 50.37 -32.61
N ASN A 197 -13.52 51.02 -31.96
CA ASN A 197 -14.79 51.40 -32.54
C ASN A 197 -14.93 52.94 -32.54
N THR A 198 -14.19 53.63 -33.41
CA THR A 198 -14.52 54.98 -33.87
C THR A 198 -14.20 55.09 -35.34
#